data_66c21d813904399632d5a6eaa193c373
#
_entry.id   66c21d813904399632d5a6eaa193c373
#
_cell.length_a   1.000
_cell.length_b   1.000
_cell.length_c   1.000
_cell.angle_alpha   90.00
_cell.angle_beta   90.00
_cell.angle_gamma   90.00
#
_symmetry.space_group_name_H-M   'P 1'
#
loop_
_entity.id
_entity.type
_entity.pdbx_description
1 polymer ?
#
loop_
_entity_poly.entity_id
_entity_poly.type
_entity_poly.pdbx_seq_one_letter_code
_entity_poly.pdbx_strand_id
1 'polypeptide(L)'
;MAETANRTNLLGLPPAALEAFIVGLGEKPFRARQLLTWIYKRRVGDFEAMTDLGKEFRARLAAVAVVKAPEIASEHASADGTRKWLLKAGEFAGRSQAIETVFIPEPGRGTLCISSQVGCALDCSFCATGAQGFNRNLDTAEIVGQVWLASRALGTGAAGERAITNVVLMGMGEPLANYKNVLPALELFMDDRGFDLSRRRVTLSTSGLVPQLYRLAEDTNVALAVSLHAPNDALRDQLVPINKRHPIKELLAACWHYLEAQNGRSITFEYVMLDGINDQPDHARELARLLVGHDAKVNLIPFNPFPGTAYRRSPTETIGRFRDYLNTHGVTATVRRTRGGDIDAACGQLAGKVQDRTTVRLGSKTMTVAVQA
;
A
#
# COMPACT_ATOMS: atom_id res chain seq x y z
N MET A 1 29.43 4.15 15.52
CA MET A 1 28.09 3.99 14.88
C MET A 1 27.30 2.77 15.41
N ALA A 2 27.53 2.35 16.66
CA ALA A 2 26.87 1.17 17.24
C ALA A 2 25.73 1.52 18.25
N GLU A 3 25.47 2.80 18.51
CA GLU A 3 24.54 3.23 19.57
C GLU A 3 23.07 3.43 19.12
N THR A 4 22.76 3.34 17.83
CA THR A 4 21.39 3.58 17.33
C THR A 4 20.50 2.32 17.30
N ALA A 5 21.06 1.14 17.58
CA ALA A 5 20.37 -0.14 17.40
C ALA A 5 19.27 -0.44 18.43
N ASN A 6 19.11 0.37 19.47
CA ASN A 6 18.15 0.08 20.58
C ASN A 6 17.16 1.22 20.86
N ARG A 7 17.09 2.27 20.02
CA ARG A 7 16.13 3.37 20.24
C ARG A 7 14.80 3.08 19.54
N THR A 8 13.70 3.30 20.28
CA THR A 8 12.34 3.14 19.73
C THR A 8 12.05 4.21 18.68
N ASN A 9 11.63 3.80 17.48
CA ASN A 9 11.20 4.75 16.45
C ASN A 9 9.74 5.18 16.69
N LEU A 10 9.55 6.41 17.19
CA LEU A 10 8.23 6.94 17.54
C LEU A 10 7.31 7.13 16.31
N LEU A 11 7.87 7.17 15.10
CA LEU A 11 7.10 7.32 13.87
C LEU A 11 6.15 6.13 13.60
N GLY A 12 6.43 4.96 14.18
CA GLY A 12 5.61 3.77 14.02
C GLY A 12 4.68 3.48 15.20
N LEU A 13 4.58 4.37 16.20
CA LEU A 13 3.74 4.16 17.37
C LEU A 13 2.37 4.83 17.20
N PRO A 14 1.26 4.06 17.13
CA PRO A 14 -0.09 4.61 17.24
C PRO A 14 -0.30 5.35 18.56
N PRO A 15 -1.32 6.22 18.67
CA PRO A 15 -1.52 7.07 19.84
C PRO A 15 -1.49 6.34 21.17
N ALA A 16 -2.16 5.21 21.29
CA ALA A 16 -2.19 4.42 22.52
C ALA A 16 -0.81 3.82 22.87
N ALA A 17 -0.08 3.32 21.86
CA ALA A 17 1.26 2.77 22.06
C ALA A 17 2.27 3.86 22.41
N LEU A 18 2.16 5.05 21.80
CA LEU A 18 3.00 6.20 22.17
C LEU A 18 2.70 6.67 23.59
N GLU A 19 1.42 6.72 23.99
CA GLU A 19 1.03 7.08 25.35
C GLU A 19 1.62 6.09 26.38
N ALA A 20 1.51 4.79 26.13
CA ALA A 20 2.10 3.75 26.97
C ALA A 20 3.63 3.90 27.07
N PHE A 21 4.30 4.19 25.95
CA PHE A 21 5.74 4.45 25.91
C PHE A 21 6.12 5.66 26.79
N ILE A 22 5.39 6.77 26.68
CA ILE A 22 5.63 8.00 27.45
C ILE A 22 5.39 7.79 28.94
N VAL A 23 4.33 7.08 29.32
CA VAL A 23 4.04 6.70 30.71
C VAL A 23 5.15 5.80 31.26
N GLY A 24 5.67 4.87 30.46
CA GLY A 24 6.82 4.03 30.82
C GLY A 24 8.12 4.83 31.08
N LEU A 25 8.25 6.03 30.55
CA LEU A 25 9.33 6.97 30.87
C LEU A 25 9.08 7.83 32.11
N GLY A 26 7.99 7.62 32.84
CA GLY A 26 7.61 8.40 34.02
C GLY A 26 6.98 9.77 33.72
N GLU A 27 6.53 9.97 32.45
CA GLU A 27 5.92 11.23 32.04
C GLU A 27 4.39 11.11 32.00
N LYS A 28 3.71 12.29 32.01
CA LYS A 28 2.25 12.34 31.96
C LYS A 28 1.71 11.99 30.55
N PRO A 29 0.57 11.28 30.43
CA PRO A 29 -0.01 10.84 29.15
C PRO A 29 -0.18 11.94 28.08
N PHE A 30 -0.51 13.18 28.50
CA PHE A 30 -0.71 14.30 27.57
C PHE A 30 0.55 14.65 26.75
N ARG A 31 1.74 14.26 27.20
CA ARG A 31 3.00 14.45 26.46
C ARG A 31 3.00 13.70 25.13
N ALA A 32 2.31 12.56 25.06
CA ALA A 32 2.14 11.83 23.80
C ALA A 32 1.40 12.69 22.75
N ARG A 33 0.38 13.46 23.16
CA ARG A 33 -0.34 14.36 22.24
C ARG A 33 0.56 15.49 21.70
N GLN A 34 1.44 16.04 22.55
CA GLN A 34 2.40 17.04 22.11
C GLN A 34 3.37 16.44 21.08
N LEU A 35 3.90 15.23 21.33
CA LEU A 35 4.77 14.54 20.39
C LEU A 35 4.07 14.22 19.07
N LEU A 36 2.82 13.71 19.07
CA LEU A 36 2.05 13.48 17.85
C LEU A 36 1.88 14.76 17.04
N THR A 37 1.60 15.89 17.70
CA THR A 37 1.50 17.19 17.03
C THR A 37 2.83 17.59 16.37
N TRP A 38 3.95 17.43 17.06
CA TRP A 38 5.26 17.72 16.48
C TRP A 38 5.60 16.81 15.31
N ILE A 39 5.42 15.51 15.50
CA ILE A 39 5.77 14.49 14.50
C ILE A 39 4.90 14.62 13.26
N TYR A 40 3.57 14.63 13.40
CA TYR A 40 2.65 14.50 12.26
C TYR A 40 2.11 15.83 11.73
N LYS A 41 1.78 16.79 12.59
CA LYS A 41 1.24 18.08 12.13
C LYS A 41 2.35 19.05 11.72
N ARG A 42 3.41 19.14 12.52
CA ARG A 42 4.57 20.01 12.25
C ARG A 42 5.66 19.31 11.42
N ARG A 43 5.63 17.97 11.31
CA ARG A 43 6.59 17.14 10.57
C ARG A 43 8.03 17.33 11.04
N VAL A 44 8.21 17.48 12.34
CA VAL A 44 9.50 17.65 12.99
C VAL A 44 9.92 16.35 13.65
N GLY A 45 11.13 15.87 13.36
CA GLY A 45 11.72 14.67 13.95
C GLY A 45 12.83 14.92 14.95
N ASP A 46 13.30 16.15 15.04
CA ASP A 46 14.34 16.57 16.00
C ASP A 46 13.69 16.98 17.33
N PHE A 47 14.00 16.26 18.40
CA PHE A 47 13.47 16.56 19.72
C PHE A 47 13.92 17.92 20.25
N GLU A 48 15.12 18.40 19.87
CA GLU A 48 15.59 19.73 20.31
C GLU A 48 14.73 20.86 19.75
N ALA A 49 14.13 20.68 18.58
CA ALA A 49 13.20 21.64 17.98
C ALA A 49 11.81 21.65 18.64
N MET A 50 11.48 20.67 19.51
CA MET A 50 10.17 20.53 20.17
C MET A 50 10.08 21.40 21.42
N THR A 51 10.02 22.70 21.24
CA THR A 51 10.27 23.72 22.31
C THR A 51 9.24 23.78 23.43
N ASP A 52 8.03 23.21 23.25
CA ASP A 52 7.00 23.08 24.29
C ASP A 52 7.19 21.84 25.19
N LEU A 53 8.20 21.01 24.88
CA LEU A 53 8.66 19.93 25.73
C LEU A 53 9.83 20.41 26.62
N GLY A 54 9.82 20.04 27.91
CA GLY A 54 10.89 20.37 28.84
C GLY A 54 12.27 19.83 28.40
N LYS A 55 13.36 20.57 28.65
CA LYS A 55 14.69 20.19 28.18
C LYS A 55 15.11 18.79 28.68
N GLU A 56 14.86 18.45 29.94
CA GLU A 56 15.16 17.14 30.49
C GLU A 56 14.40 16.01 29.81
N PHE A 57 13.13 16.25 29.51
CA PHE A 57 12.31 15.27 28.78
C PHE A 57 12.82 15.05 27.35
N ARG A 58 13.19 16.12 26.63
CA ARG A 58 13.82 16.03 25.31
C ARG A 58 15.13 15.23 25.36
N ALA A 59 15.98 15.46 26.36
CA ALA A 59 17.22 14.71 26.53
C ALA A 59 16.95 13.21 26.80
N ARG A 60 15.97 12.90 27.67
CA ARG A 60 15.53 11.48 27.89
C ARG A 60 14.99 10.83 26.63
N LEU A 61 14.17 11.54 25.87
CA LEU A 61 13.66 11.03 24.58
C LEU A 61 14.81 10.73 23.62
N ALA A 62 15.75 11.65 23.47
CA ALA A 62 16.90 11.48 22.56
C ALA A 62 17.78 10.27 22.93
N ALA A 63 17.83 9.88 24.21
CA ALA A 63 18.58 8.72 24.69
C ALA A 63 17.90 7.39 24.28
N VAL A 64 16.55 7.31 24.27
CA VAL A 64 15.80 6.05 24.14
C VAL A 64 14.92 5.97 22.89
N ALA A 65 14.73 7.07 22.17
CA ALA A 65 13.82 7.15 21.04
C ALA A 65 14.42 7.92 19.85
N VAL A 66 13.78 7.77 18.69
CA VAL A 66 14.09 8.49 17.47
C VAL A 66 12.81 8.70 16.67
N VAL A 67 12.77 9.72 15.81
CA VAL A 67 11.77 9.89 14.75
C VAL A 67 12.50 9.77 13.42
N LYS A 68 12.47 8.60 12.82
CA LYS A 68 13.27 8.30 11.63
C LYS A 68 12.41 7.69 10.53
N ALA A 69 12.28 8.39 9.40
CA ALA A 69 11.73 7.87 8.15
C ALA A 69 12.83 7.14 7.34
N PRO A 70 12.46 6.30 6.36
CA PRO A 70 13.41 5.74 5.40
C PRO A 70 14.21 6.84 4.69
N GLU A 71 15.46 6.56 4.35
CA GLU A 71 16.30 7.51 3.62
C GLU A 71 16.03 7.45 2.12
N ILE A 72 16.00 8.62 1.45
CA ILE A 72 15.90 8.69 -0.01
C ILE A 72 17.23 8.26 -0.61
N ALA A 73 17.19 7.23 -1.47
CA ALA A 73 18.33 6.82 -2.29
C ALA A 73 18.34 7.57 -3.64
N SER A 74 17.17 7.77 -4.26
CA SER A 74 17.01 8.60 -5.46
C SER A 74 15.57 9.09 -5.59
N GLU A 75 15.40 10.18 -6.34
CA GLU A 75 14.10 10.75 -6.72
C GLU A 75 14.04 10.92 -8.23
N HIS A 76 12.90 10.59 -8.82
CA HIS A 76 12.59 10.79 -10.24
C HIS A 76 11.28 11.55 -10.38
N ALA A 77 11.23 12.51 -11.28
CA ALA A 77 10.04 13.28 -11.60
C ALA A 77 9.67 13.06 -13.07
N SER A 78 8.40 12.74 -13.30
CA SER A 78 7.81 12.60 -14.62
C SER A 78 7.33 13.97 -15.14
N ALA A 79 7.21 14.08 -16.46
CA ALA A 79 6.65 15.27 -17.11
C ALA A 79 5.19 15.54 -16.71
N ASP A 80 4.45 14.52 -16.26
CA ASP A 80 3.06 14.66 -15.78
C ASP A 80 2.96 15.06 -14.30
N GLY A 81 4.09 15.37 -13.66
CA GLY A 81 4.20 15.76 -12.25
C GLY A 81 4.27 14.60 -11.26
N THR A 82 4.17 13.36 -11.72
CA THR A 82 4.38 12.17 -10.88
C THR A 82 5.80 12.15 -10.33
N ARG A 83 5.95 11.86 -9.03
CA ARG A 83 7.27 11.70 -8.39
C ARG A 83 7.42 10.30 -7.83
N LYS A 84 8.56 9.70 -8.08
CA LYS A 84 8.94 8.39 -7.56
C LYS A 84 10.19 8.51 -6.71
N TRP A 85 10.13 8.03 -5.46
CA TRP A 85 11.26 7.91 -4.57
C TRP A 85 11.68 6.47 -4.43
N LEU A 86 12.97 6.20 -4.59
CA LEU A 86 13.61 4.97 -4.16
C LEU A 86 14.10 5.18 -2.71
N LEU A 87 13.59 4.40 -1.78
CA LEU A 87 13.85 4.52 -0.35
C LEU A 87 14.69 3.34 0.13
N LYS A 88 15.75 3.61 0.92
CA LYS A 88 16.58 2.57 1.52
C LYS A 88 15.75 1.75 2.52
N ALA A 89 15.83 0.43 2.39
CA ALA A 89 15.15 -0.54 3.25
C ALA A 89 16.14 -1.50 3.95
N GLY A 90 17.29 -0.99 4.34
CA GLY A 90 18.35 -1.75 5.00
C GLY A 90 19.22 -2.56 4.05
N GLU A 91 19.98 -3.49 4.62
CA GLU A 91 20.89 -4.36 3.89
C GLU A 91 20.62 -5.84 4.19
N PHE A 92 20.84 -6.69 3.21
CA PHE A 92 20.80 -8.13 3.39
C PHE A 92 21.93 -8.78 2.56
N ALA A 93 22.71 -9.65 3.22
CA ALA A 93 23.87 -10.34 2.63
C ALA A 93 24.82 -9.37 1.86
N GLY A 94 25.11 -8.20 2.46
CA GLY A 94 26.00 -7.18 1.88
C GLY A 94 25.41 -6.39 0.70
N ARG A 95 24.11 -6.52 0.44
CA ARG A 95 23.42 -5.79 -0.63
C ARG A 95 22.33 -4.89 -0.06
N SER A 96 22.37 -3.62 -0.45
CA SER A 96 21.33 -2.65 -0.13
C SER A 96 19.98 -3.08 -0.67
N GLN A 97 18.96 -3.06 0.17
CA GLN A 97 17.55 -3.22 -0.19
C GLN A 97 16.89 -1.85 -0.35
N ALA A 98 15.93 -1.76 -1.25
CA ALA A 98 15.18 -0.52 -1.44
C ALA A 98 13.75 -0.80 -1.89
N ILE A 99 12.85 0.10 -1.49
CA ILE A 99 11.44 0.11 -1.89
C ILE A 99 11.13 1.37 -2.68
N GLU A 100 10.03 1.36 -3.41
CA GLU A 100 9.57 2.52 -4.16
C GLU A 100 8.26 3.07 -3.57
N THR A 101 8.15 4.40 -3.62
CA THR A 101 6.96 5.18 -3.21
C THR A 101 6.68 6.20 -4.31
N VAL A 102 5.40 6.33 -4.71
CA VAL A 102 5.01 7.16 -5.85
C VAL A 102 3.94 8.16 -5.46
N PHE A 103 4.18 9.44 -5.74
CA PHE A 103 3.19 10.51 -5.63
C PHE A 103 2.60 10.82 -7.00
N ILE A 104 1.28 10.80 -7.10
CA ILE A 104 0.51 11.05 -8.32
C ILE A 104 -0.35 12.29 -8.09
N PRO A 105 0.00 13.45 -8.69
CA PRO A 105 -0.80 14.66 -8.62
C PRO A 105 -1.96 14.62 -9.61
N GLU A 106 -3.12 15.10 -9.15
CA GLU A 106 -4.31 15.34 -9.96
C GLU A 106 -4.95 16.66 -9.50
N PRO A 107 -5.75 17.35 -10.29
CA PRO A 107 -6.47 18.54 -9.86
C PRO A 107 -7.31 18.25 -8.60
N GLY A 108 -7.01 18.95 -7.50
CA GLY A 108 -7.71 18.78 -6.20
C GLY A 108 -7.43 17.46 -5.47
N ARG A 109 -6.48 16.63 -5.96
CA ARG A 109 -6.14 15.35 -5.37
C ARG A 109 -4.65 15.04 -5.52
N GLY A 110 -4.01 14.65 -4.43
CA GLY A 110 -2.66 14.07 -4.45
C GLY A 110 -2.70 12.67 -3.85
N THR A 111 -2.40 11.65 -4.65
CA THR A 111 -2.39 10.25 -4.20
C THR A 111 -0.97 9.78 -3.97
N LEU A 112 -0.67 9.28 -2.78
CA LEU A 112 0.59 8.62 -2.49
C LEU A 112 0.40 7.10 -2.48
N CYS A 113 1.11 6.42 -3.38
CA CYS A 113 1.20 4.96 -3.44
C CYS A 113 2.40 4.51 -2.61
N ILE A 114 2.14 3.72 -1.57
CA ILE A 114 3.16 3.27 -0.61
C ILE A 114 3.34 1.75 -0.64
N SER A 115 4.54 1.32 -0.27
CA SER A 115 4.94 -0.08 -0.17
C SER A 115 4.72 -0.61 1.24
N SER A 116 4.42 -1.91 1.36
CA SER A 116 4.23 -2.63 2.63
C SER A 116 5.31 -3.68 2.90
N GLN A 117 6.07 -4.06 1.87
CA GLN A 117 7.11 -5.09 1.95
C GLN A 117 8.29 -4.72 1.05
N VAL A 118 9.45 -5.30 1.32
CA VAL A 118 10.59 -5.35 0.40
C VAL A 118 10.39 -6.55 -0.52
N GLY A 119 9.85 -6.30 -1.72
CA GLY A 119 9.39 -7.33 -2.65
C GLY A 119 7.99 -7.87 -2.34
N CYS A 120 7.62 -9.01 -2.94
CA CYS A 120 6.31 -9.65 -2.74
C CYS A 120 6.41 -11.16 -2.96
N ALA A 121 5.81 -11.96 -2.05
CA ALA A 121 5.81 -13.41 -2.14
C ALA A 121 4.66 -13.99 -2.96
N LEU A 122 3.73 -13.16 -3.49
CA LEU A 122 2.52 -13.64 -4.17
C LEU A 122 2.76 -14.10 -5.61
N ASP A 123 3.85 -13.66 -6.23
CA ASP A 123 4.29 -14.11 -7.56
C ASP A 123 3.26 -13.87 -8.68
N CYS A 124 2.54 -12.74 -8.63
CA CYS A 124 1.62 -12.36 -9.71
C CYS A 124 2.41 -12.17 -11.01
N SER A 125 2.05 -12.90 -12.07
CA SER A 125 2.86 -13.02 -13.30
C SER A 125 3.02 -11.71 -14.10
N PHE A 126 2.12 -10.75 -13.90
CA PHE A 126 2.11 -9.43 -14.55
C PHE A 126 2.73 -8.31 -13.71
N CYS A 127 3.38 -8.64 -12.58
CA CYS A 127 3.87 -7.65 -11.61
C CYS A 127 5.40 -7.71 -11.46
N ALA A 128 6.09 -6.60 -11.71
CA ALA A 128 7.54 -6.50 -11.56
C ALA A 128 8.00 -6.77 -10.12
N THR A 129 7.24 -6.30 -9.11
CA THR A 129 7.54 -6.60 -7.70
C THR A 129 7.43 -8.09 -7.40
N GLY A 130 6.42 -8.78 -7.94
CA GLY A 130 6.26 -10.23 -7.80
C GLY A 130 7.42 -10.99 -8.42
N ALA A 131 7.88 -10.58 -9.60
CA ALA A 131 9.00 -11.20 -10.31
C ALA A 131 10.33 -11.09 -9.54
N GLN A 132 10.51 -10.07 -8.70
CA GLN A 132 11.71 -9.90 -7.86
C GLN A 132 11.74 -10.79 -6.61
N GLY A 133 10.62 -11.39 -6.22
CA GLY A 133 10.49 -12.16 -4.98
C GLY A 133 10.32 -11.30 -3.74
N PHE A 134 10.56 -11.89 -2.58
CA PHE A 134 10.32 -11.29 -1.26
C PHE A 134 11.55 -11.33 -0.38
N ASN A 135 11.84 -10.25 0.32
CA ASN A 135 12.90 -10.17 1.32
C ASN A 135 12.33 -10.15 2.75
N ARG A 136 11.56 -9.11 3.11
CA ARG A 136 10.97 -8.94 4.45
C ARG A 136 9.75 -8.03 4.44
N ASN A 137 9.03 -8.08 5.53
CA ASN A 137 8.02 -7.08 5.84
C ASN A 137 8.67 -5.75 6.20
N LEU A 138 8.04 -4.63 5.84
CA LEU A 138 8.34 -3.33 6.41
C LEU A 138 7.73 -3.23 7.80
N ASP A 139 8.42 -2.58 8.73
CA ASP A 139 7.83 -2.22 10.02
C ASP A 139 6.86 -1.03 9.88
N THR A 140 6.11 -0.75 10.94
CA THR A 140 5.11 0.33 10.94
C THR A 140 5.76 1.69 10.67
N ALA A 141 6.95 1.96 11.24
CA ALA A 141 7.67 3.21 11.05
C ALA A 141 8.15 3.39 9.60
N GLU A 142 8.55 2.30 8.94
CA GLU A 142 8.92 2.32 7.52
C GLU A 142 7.70 2.58 6.62
N ILE A 143 6.55 1.98 6.93
CA ILE A 143 5.31 2.21 6.18
C ILE A 143 4.84 3.66 6.35
N VAL A 144 4.72 4.13 7.57
CA VAL A 144 4.30 5.49 7.93
C VAL A 144 5.31 6.52 7.44
N GLY A 145 6.59 6.17 7.53
CA GLY A 145 7.72 7.01 7.13
C GLY A 145 7.69 7.42 5.66
N GLN A 146 7.11 6.60 4.78
CA GLN A 146 6.92 6.96 3.36
C GLN A 146 5.99 8.17 3.23
N VAL A 147 4.88 8.19 3.97
CA VAL A 147 3.91 9.30 3.96
C VAL A 147 4.52 10.54 4.61
N TRP A 148 5.22 10.36 5.73
CA TRP A 148 5.87 11.45 6.46
C TRP A 148 6.96 12.13 5.61
N LEU A 149 7.81 11.35 4.97
CA LEU A 149 8.87 11.83 4.08
C LEU A 149 8.30 12.55 2.86
N ALA A 150 7.34 11.95 2.16
CA ALA A 150 6.71 12.54 0.98
C ALA A 150 5.98 13.85 1.36
N SER A 151 5.32 13.90 2.52
CA SER A 151 4.67 15.11 3.02
C SER A 151 5.65 16.25 3.29
N ARG A 152 6.89 15.95 3.70
CA ARG A 152 7.96 16.94 3.85
C ARG A 152 8.52 17.39 2.51
N ALA A 153 8.79 16.44 1.60
CA ALA A 153 9.36 16.72 0.29
C ALA A 153 8.43 17.55 -0.61
N LEU A 154 7.11 17.32 -0.49
CA LEU A 154 6.09 18.04 -1.26
C LEU A 154 5.69 19.39 -0.62
N GLY A 155 5.87 19.53 0.68
CA GLY A 155 5.46 20.72 1.42
C GLY A 155 3.93 20.89 1.50
N THR A 156 3.52 22.15 1.63
CA THR A 156 2.11 22.58 1.52
C THR A 156 1.93 23.31 0.18
N GLY A 157 0.77 23.19 -0.43
CA GLY A 157 0.41 23.96 -1.61
C GLY A 157 0.42 25.49 -1.34
N ALA A 158 0.29 26.28 -2.40
CA ALA A 158 0.35 27.75 -2.32
C ALA A 158 -0.75 28.36 -1.41
N ALA A 159 -1.90 27.68 -1.28
CA ALA A 159 -3.00 28.07 -0.39
C ALA A 159 -2.96 27.35 0.97
N GLY A 160 -1.85 26.69 1.30
CA GLY A 160 -1.71 25.94 2.57
C GLY A 160 -2.37 24.55 2.57
N GLU A 161 -2.91 24.11 1.43
CA GLU A 161 -3.53 22.80 1.29
C GLU A 161 -2.49 21.67 1.35
N ARG A 162 -2.94 20.50 1.80
CA ARG A 162 -2.11 19.30 1.84
C ARG A 162 -1.85 18.77 0.43
N ALA A 163 -0.58 18.57 0.07
CA ALA A 163 -0.23 17.93 -1.21
C ALA A 163 -0.75 16.47 -1.27
N ILE A 164 -0.62 15.72 -0.18
CA ILE A 164 -1.11 14.33 -0.09
C ILE A 164 -2.52 14.34 0.51
N THR A 165 -3.50 13.98 -0.30
CA THR A 165 -4.89 13.86 0.11
C THR A 165 -5.37 12.42 0.22
N ASN A 166 -4.68 11.48 -0.43
CA ASN A 166 -5.02 10.06 -0.46
C ASN A 166 -3.75 9.22 -0.28
N VAL A 167 -3.87 8.12 0.46
CA VAL A 167 -2.83 7.11 0.61
C VAL A 167 -3.37 5.76 0.14
N VAL A 168 -2.63 5.08 -0.73
CA VAL A 168 -3.00 3.77 -1.24
C VAL A 168 -1.86 2.76 -1.02
N LEU A 169 -2.15 1.64 -0.39
CA LEU A 169 -1.20 0.54 -0.21
C LEU A 169 -1.24 -0.35 -1.46
N MET A 170 -0.74 0.19 -2.57
CA MET A 170 -0.71 -0.44 -3.90
C MET A 170 0.72 -0.46 -4.48
N GLY A 171 1.72 -0.19 -3.64
CA GLY A 171 3.13 -0.26 -3.99
C GLY A 171 3.67 -1.70 -3.90
N MET A 172 4.89 -1.84 -3.41
CA MET A 172 5.52 -3.15 -3.30
C MET A 172 4.96 -3.94 -2.10
N GLY A 173 4.62 -5.23 -2.35
CA GLY A 173 4.17 -6.17 -1.33
C GLY A 173 2.66 -6.39 -1.26
N GLU A 174 2.28 -7.40 -0.49
CA GLU A 174 0.89 -7.71 -0.12
C GLU A 174 0.63 -7.20 1.31
N PRO A 175 -0.21 -6.16 1.47
CA PRO A 175 -0.43 -5.57 2.80
C PRO A 175 -0.98 -6.54 3.84
N LEU A 176 -1.88 -7.44 3.44
CA LEU A 176 -2.44 -8.43 4.38
C LEU A 176 -1.45 -9.51 4.81
N ALA A 177 -0.37 -9.72 4.06
CA ALA A 177 0.75 -10.57 4.51
C ALA A 177 1.64 -9.88 5.56
N ASN A 178 1.54 -8.56 5.67
CA ASN A 178 2.20 -7.75 6.69
C ASN A 178 1.21 -7.13 7.69
N TYR A 179 0.17 -7.85 8.04
CA TYR A 179 -0.98 -7.37 8.80
C TYR A 179 -0.57 -6.65 10.11
N LYS A 180 0.37 -7.25 10.85
CA LYS A 180 0.86 -6.76 12.16
C LYS A 180 1.38 -5.32 12.10
N ASN A 181 2.04 -4.95 11.00
CA ASN A 181 2.63 -3.62 10.83
C ASN A 181 1.73 -2.67 10.03
N VAL A 182 0.89 -3.22 9.16
CA VAL A 182 -0.03 -2.42 8.34
C VAL A 182 -1.19 -1.87 9.17
N LEU A 183 -1.78 -2.66 10.07
CA LEU A 183 -2.91 -2.20 10.87
C LEU A 183 -2.60 -0.96 11.72
N PRO A 184 -1.48 -0.90 12.48
CA PRO A 184 -1.09 0.31 13.19
C PRO A 184 -0.79 1.51 12.26
N ALA A 185 -0.27 1.25 11.04
CA ALA A 185 -0.06 2.31 10.07
C ALA A 185 -1.38 2.90 9.56
N LEU A 186 -2.40 2.07 9.31
CA LEU A 186 -3.74 2.51 8.93
C LEU A 186 -4.37 3.38 10.04
N GLU A 187 -4.20 3.00 11.31
CA GLU A 187 -4.64 3.80 12.46
C GLU A 187 -4.00 5.19 12.40
N LEU A 188 -2.68 5.28 12.27
CA LEU A 188 -1.95 6.55 12.19
C LEU A 188 -2.34 7.40 10.98
N PHE A 189 -2.68 6.79 9.84
CA PHE A 189 -3.16 7.55 8.69
C PHE A 189 -4.52 8.19 8.94
N MET A 190 -5.39 7.56 9.71
CA MET A 190 -6.76 8.02 9.93
C MET A 190 -6.96 8.79 11.24
N ASP A 191 -6.10 8.61 12.26
CA ASP A 191 -6.20 9.30 13.55
C ASP A 191 -6.04 10.82 13.35
N ASP A 192 -6.87 11.61 14.02
CA ASP A 192 -6.88 13.08 13.96
C ASP A 192 -5.57 13.70 14.48
N ARG A 193 -4.88 13.02 15.39
CA ARG A 193 -3.56 13.40 15.91
C ARG A 193 -2.42 12.94 14.99
N GLY A 194 -2.68 11.95 14.12
CA GLY A 194 -1.80 11.45 13.07
C GLY A 194 -1.90 12.27 11.78
N PHE A 195 -2.07 11.58 10.65
CA PHE A 195 -2.20 12.25 9.35
C PHE A 195 -3.61 12.81 9.08
N ASP A 196 -4.61 12.40 9.84
CA ASP A 196 -5.99 12.92 9.76
C ASP A 196 -6.58 12.78 8.35
N LEU A 197 -6.37 11.63 7.76
CA LEU A 197 -6.99 11.26 6.50
C LEU A 197 -8.34 10.58 6.76
N SER A 198 -9.37 11.00 6.06
CA SER A 198 -10.64 10.27 6.17
C SER A 198 -10.48 8.84 5.66
N ARG A 199 -11.22 7.91 6.24
CA ARG A 199 -11.26 6.49 5.85
C ARG A 199 -11.48 6.24 4.35
N ARG A 200 -12.11 7.18 3.63
CA ARG A 200 -12.33 7.11 2.16
C ARG A 200 -11.08 7.48 1.36
N ARG A 201 -10.08 8.06 2.03
CA ARG A 201 -8.84 8.53 1.43
C ARG A 201 -7.65 7.62 1.74
N VAL A 202 -7.89 6.56 2.51
CA VAL A 202 -6.92 5.50 2.78
C VAL A 202 -7.45 4.22 2.16
N THR A 203 -6.72 3.66 1.19
CA THR A 203 -7.11 2.43 0.49
C THR A 203 -6.11 1.33 0.76
N LEU A 204 -6.58 0.20 1.29
CA LEU A 204 -5.81 -1.03 1.34
C LEU A 204 -6.14 -1.86 0.10
N SER A 205 -5.09 -2.28 -0.63
CA SER A 205 -5.23 -3.22 -1.74
C SER A 205 -4.75 -4.61 -1.34
N THR A 206 -5.45 -5.65 -1.77
CA THR A 206 -5.05 -7.04 -1.52
C THR A 206 -5.30 -7.92 -2.74
N SER A 207 -4.46 -8.92 -2.91
CA SER A 207 -4.69 -10.00 -3.89
C SER A 207 -5.58 -11.12 -3.35
N GLY A 208 -6.02 -11.04 -2.07
CA GLY A 208 -7.02 -11.94 -1.52
C GLY A 208 -6.49 -12.98 -0.54
N LEU A 209 -5.76 -12.55 0.50
CA LEU A 209 -5.53 -13.38 1.70
C LEU A 209 -6.82 -13.43 2.52
N VAL A 210 -7.70 -14.37 2.20
CA VAL A 210 -9.08 -14.46 2.71
C VAL A 210 -9.18 -14.44 4.24
N PRO A 211 -8.39 -15.20 5.02
CA PRO A 211 -8.48 -15.16 6.48
C PRO A 211 -8.20 -13.77 7.06
N GLN A 212 -7.19 -13.08 6.52
CA GLN A 212 -6.85 -11.72 6.95
C GLN A 212 -7.87 -10.68 6.48
N LEU A 213 -8.56 -10.93 5.37
CA LEU A 213 -9.63 -10.06 4.90
C LEU A 213 -10.86 -10.10 5.81
N TYR A 214 -11.23 -11.27 6.33
CA TYR A 214 -12.27 -11.39 7.37
C TYR A 214 -11.88 -10.61 8.62
N ARG A 215 -10.64 -10.79 9.09
CA ARG A 215 -10.13 -10.04 10.23
C ARG A 215 -10.10 -8.53 10.01
N LEU A 216 -9.78 -8.09 8.78
CA LEU A 216 -9.76 -6.68 8.42
C LEU A 216 -11.16 -6.02 8.58
N ALA A 217 -12.23 -6.79 8.36
CA ALA A 217 -13.60 -6.30 8.52
C ALA A 217 -13.93 -5.94 9.98
N GLU A 218 -13.27 -6.58 10.94
CA GLU A 218 -13.43 -6.33 12.37
C GLU A 218 -12.51 -5.18 12.84
N ASP A 219 -11.27 -5.14 12.34
CA ASP A 219 -10.20 -4.29 12.89
C ASP A 219 -10.19 -2.87 12.30
N THR A 220 -10.73 -2.62 11.09
CA THR A 220 -10.67 -1.30 10.44
C THR A 220 -11.75 -1.11 9.38
N ASN A 221 -11.94 0.14 8.96
CA ASN A 221 -12.96 0.54 8.01
C ASN A 221 -12.41 1.33 6.80
N VAL A 222 -11.19 1.07 6.37
CA VAL A 222 -10.55 1.71 5.21
C VAL A 222 -11.25 1.37 3.90
N ALA A 223 -11.02 2.14 2.85
CA ALA A 223 -11.45 1.73 1.52
C ALA A 223 -10.70 0.46 1.09
N LEU A 224 -11.41 -0.49 0.48
CA LEU A 224 -10.85 -1.76 0.04
C LEU A 224 -10.75 -1.80 -1.48
N ALA A 225 -9.58 -2.17 -1.99
CA ALA A 225 -9.34 -2.56 -3.36
C ALA A 225 -8.90 -4.03 -3.42
N VAL A 226 -9.41 -4.78 -4.40
CA VAL A 226 -9.11 -6.20 -4.57
C VAL A 226 -8.54 -6.46 -5.95
N SER A 227 -7.33 -6.96 -6.00
CA SER A 227 -6.64 -7.40 -7.22
C SER A 227 -7.26 -8.69 -7.75
N LEU A 228 -8.32 -8.57 -8.56
CA LEU A 228 -9.06 -9.71 -9.11
C LEU A 228 -8.40 -10.25 -10.37
N HIS A 229 -8.21 -9.40 -11.38
CA HIS A 229 -7.47 -9.59 -12.64
C HIS A 229 -7.94 -10.71 -13.56
N ALA A 230 -8.87 -11.56 -13.15
CA ALA A 230 -9.48 -12.60 -13.95
C ALA A 230 -10.92 -12.85 -13.50
N PRO A 231 -11.82 -13.28 -14.39
CA PRO A 231 -13.22 -13.54 -14.06
C PRO A 231 -13.49 -14.99 -13.66
N ASN A 232 -12.51 -15.89 -13.77
CA ASN A 232 -12.63 -17.30 -13.42
C ASN A 232 -11.33 -17.83 -12.80
N ASP A 233 -11.44 -18.94 -12.05
CA ASP A 233 -10.32 -19.51 -11.30
C ASP A 233 -9.19 -20.02 -12.20
N ALA A 234 -9.52 -20.63 -13.35
CA ALA A 234 -8.51 -21.17 -14.26
C ALA A 234 -7.52 -20.12 -14.75
N LEU A 235 -8.02 -18.94 -15.10
CA LEU A 235 -7.20 -17.81 -15.51
C LEU A 235 -6.55 -17.13 -14.29
N ARG A 236 -7.29 -16.99 -13.19
CA ARG A 236 -6.75 -16.34 -11.98
C ARG A 236 -5.63 -17.13 -11.35
N ASP A 237 -5.66 -18.48 -11.42
CA ASP A 237 -4.58 -19.36 -10.96
C ASP A 237 -3.24 -19.10 -11.66
N GLN A 238 -3.31 -18.64 -12.91
CA GLN A 238 -2.13 -18.31 -13.72
C GLN A 238 -1.63 -16.89 -13.43
N LEU A 239 -2.55 -15.91 -13.32
CA LEU A 239 -2.22 -14.51 -13.16
C LEU A 239 -1.92 -14.13 -11.71
N VAL A 240 -2.68 -14.69 -10.77
CA VAL A 240 -2.64 -14.38 -9.33
C VAL A 240 -2.60 -15.69 -8.54
N PRO A 241 -1.45 -16.33 -8.38
CA PRO A 241 -1.32 -17.71 -7.90
C PRO A 241 -1.90 -18.00 -6.50
N ILE A 242 -2.12 -16.97 -5.66
CA ILE A 242 -2.81 -17.13 -4.37
C ILE A 242 -4.24 -17.65 -4.54
N ASN A 243 -4.84 -17.52 -5.73
CA ASN A 243 -6.15 -18.06 -6.06
C ASN A 243 -6.25 -19.59 -5.85
N LYS A 244 -5.17 -20.32 -6.07
CA LYS A 244 -5.10 -21.77 -5.83
C LYS A 244 -5.40 -22.14 -4.37
N ARG A 245 -5.18 -21.20 -3.46
CA ARG A 245 -5.45 -21.33 -2.03
C ARG A 245 -6.80 -20.73 -1.65
N HIS A 246 -7.16 -19.60 -2.26
CA HIS A 246 -8.38 -18.85 -2.01
C HIS A 246 -9.08 -18.56 -3.33
N PRO A 247 -9.91 -19.49 -3.84
CA PRO A 247 -10.65 -19.34 -5.08
C PRO A 247 -11.55 -18.10 -5.08
N ILE A 248 -11.93 -17.63 -6.26
CA ILE A 248 -12.77 -16.42 -6.46
C ILE A 248 -14.02 -16.46 -5.58
N LYS A 249 -14.68 -17.60 -5.45
CA LYS A 249 -15.89 -17.75 -4.62
C LYS A 249 -15.63 -17.38 -3.16
N GLU A 250 -14.53 -17.88 -2.58
CA GLU A 250 -14.16 -17.59 -1.21
C GLU A 250 -13.71 -16.13 -1.03
N LEU A 251 -12.96 -15.62 -2.00
CA LEU A 251 -12.52 -14.22 -2.03
C LEU A 251 -13.72 -13.28 -2.05
N LEU A 252 -14.68 -13.51 -2.96
CA LEU A 252 -15.88 -12.67 -3.06
C LEU A 252 -16.74 -12.76 -1.79
N ALA A 253 -16.89 -13.95 -1.19
CA ALA A 253 -17.60 -14.09 0.07
C ALA A 253 -16.98 -13.22 1.18
N ALA A 254 -15.64 -13.19 1.30
CA ALA A 254 -14.94 -12.33 2.24
C ALA A 254 -15.09 -10.82 1.89
N CYS A 255 -15.15 -10.48 0.59
CA CYS A 255 -15.41 -9.12 0.13
C CYS A 255 -16.82 -8.64 0.53
N TRP A 256 -17.82 -9.49 0.34
CA TRP A 256 -19.20 -9.14 0.71
C TRP A 256 -19.37 -9.05 2.22
N HIS A 257 -18.74 -9.91 3.00
CA HIS A 257 -18.67 -9.79 4.45
C HIS A 257 -18.04 -8.45 4.87
N TYR A 258 -16.93 -8.03 4.22
CA TYR A 258 -16.32 -6.72 4.47
C TYR A 258 -17.30 -5.56 4.18
N LEU A 259 -18.06 -5.64 3.08
CA LEU A 259 -19.06 -4.63 2.73
C LEU A 259 -20.17 -4.51 3.78
N GLU A 260 -20.69 -5.64 4.23
CA GLU A 260 -21.73 -5.69 5.26
C GLU A 260 -21.25 -5.04 6.56
N ALA A 261 -20.05 -5.41 7.02
CA ALA A 261 -19.42 -4.82 8.21
C ALA A 261 -19.18 -3.30 8.07
N GLN A 262 -19.02 -2.79 6.84
CA GLN A 262 -18.76 -1.37 6.56
C GLN A 262 -20.00 -0.54 6.18
N ASN A 263 -21.22 -1.04 6.42
CA ASN A 263 -22.48 -0.36 6.10
C ASN A 263 -22.60 0.06 4.61
N GLY A 264 -22.40 -0.88 3.70
CA GLY A 264 -22.73 -0.73 2.29
C GLY A 264 -21.80 0.17 1.48
N ARG A 265 -20.49 0.10 1.70
CA ARG A 265 -19.51 0.80 0.84
C ARG A 265 -19.09 -0.08 -0.33
N SER A 266 -18.85 0.57 -1.48
CA SER A 266 -18.36 -0.16 -2.65
C SER A 266 -16.90 -0.63 -2.47
N ILE A 267 -16.62 -1.87 -2.92
CA ILE A 267 -15.26 -2.38 -3.14
C ILE A 267 -14.83 -2.05 -4.57
N THR A 268 -13.56 -1.69 -4.74
CA THR A 268 -12.96 -1.54 -6.06
C THR A 268 -12.22 -2.81 -6.45
N PHE A 269 -12.63 -3.46 -7.53
CA PHE A 269 -11.93 -4.58 -8.12
C PHE A 269 -10.96 -4.08 -9.18
N GLU A 270 -9.66 -4.28 -8.95
CA GLU A 270 -8.61 -3.95 -9.90
C GLU A 270 -8.49 -5.07 -10.94
N TYR A 271 -8.47 -4.69 -12.21
CA TYR A 271 -8.42 -5.62 -13.33
C TYR A 271 -7.41 -5.13 -14.38
N VAL A 272 -6.22 -5.75 -14.41
CA VAL A 272 -5.19 -5.45 -15.42
C VAL A 272 -5.64 -6.00 -16.78
N MET A 273 -5.49 -5.19 -17.83
CA MET A 273 -5.92 -5.55 -19.19
C MET A 273 -4.72 -6.06 -20.00
N LEU A 274 -4.68 -7.37 -20.21
CA LEU A 274 -3.60 -8.10 -20.89
C LEU A 274 -4.09 -8.60 -22.25
N ASP A 275 -3.45 -8.14 -23.32
CA ASP A 275 -3.80 -8.43 -24.72
C ASP A 275 -3.88 -9.94 -25.01
N GLY A 276 -5.03 -10.39 -25.47
CA GLY A 276 -5.31 -11.79 -25.80
C GLY A 276 -5.40 -12.75 -24.61
N ILE A 277 -5.27 -12.27 -23.37
CA ILE A 277 -5.21 -13.12 -22.17
C ILE A 277 -6.51 -13.03 -21.36
N ASN A 278 -6.87 -11.84 -20.88
CA ASN A 278 -8.03 -11.63 -20.00
C ASN A 278 -9.01 -10.55 -20.51
N ASP A 279 -8.83 -10.09 -21.74
CA ASP A 279 -9.53 -8.95 -22.34
C ASP A 279 -10.63 -9.35 -23.37
N GLN A 280 -10.94 -10.65 -23.46
CA GLN A 280 -11.92 -11.16 -24.41
C GLN A 280 -13.37 -10.81 -23.98
N PRO A 281 -14.32 -10.71 -24.92
CA PRO A 281 -15.73 -10.42 -24.61
C PRO A 281 -16.34 -11.38 -23.58
N ASP A 282 -15.96 -12.67 -23.62
CA ASP A 282 -16.44 -13.66 -22.65
C ASP A 282 -15.97 -13.35 -21.23
N HIS A 283 -14.73 -12.85 -21.06
CA HIS A 283 -14.23 -12.43 -19.78
C HIS A 283 -15.04 -11.23 -19.21
N ALA A 284 -15.47 -10.30 -20.06
CA ALA A 284 -16.36 -9.21 -19.64
C ALA A 284 -17.72 -9.72 -19.17
N ARG A 285 -18.29 -10.73 -19.87
CA ARG A 285 -19.57 -11.37 -19.50
C ARG A 285 -19.46 -12.09 -18.15
N GLU A 286 -18.39 -12.87 -17.97
CA GLU A 286 -18.13 -13.59 -16.72
C GLU A 286 -17.94 -12.61 -15.55
N LEU A 287 -17.13 -11.56 -15.74
CA LEU A 287 -16.87 -10.55 -14.71
C LEU A 287 -18.17 -9.80 -14.32
N ALA A 288 -19.01 -9.45 -15.30
CA ALA A 288 -20.29 -8.82 -15.03
C ALA A 288 -21.19 -9.72 -14.16
N ARG A 289 -21.26 -11.03 -14.47
CA ARG A 289 -22.05 -12.00 -13.68
C ARG A 289 -21.57 -12.16 -12.26
N LEU A 290 -20.26 -12.05 -12.01
CA LEU A 290 -19.68 -12.15 -10.66
C LEU A 290 -20.02 -10.96 -9.78
N LEU A 291 -20.17 -9.76 -10.36
CA LEU A 291 -20.21 -8.52 -9.61
C LEU A 291 -21.57 -7.81 -9.64
N VAL A 292 -22.45 -8.15 -10.59
CA VAL A 292 -23.79 -7.54 -10.69
C VAL A 292 -24.60 -7.79 -9.40
N GLY A 293 -25.31 -6.77 -8.95
CA GLY A 293 -26.12 -6.84 -7.72
C GLY A 293 -25.36 -6.58 -6.44
N HIS A 294 -24.05 -6.31 -6.52
CA HIS A 294 -23.22 -5.93 -5.37
C HIS A 294 -22.69 -4.49 -5.53
N ASP A 295 -22.39 -3.84 -4.42
CA ASP A 295 -21.74 -2.52 -4.40
C ASP A 295 -20.26 -2.65 -4.81
N ALA A 296 -20.04 -2.99 -6.06
CA ALA A 296 -18.73 -3.25 -6.68
C ALA A 296 -18.45 -2.24 -7.79
N LYS A 297 -17.18 -1.85 -7.91
CA LYS A 297 -16.65 -1.05 -9.02
C LYS A 297 -15.46 -1.78 -9.62
N VAL A 298 -15.30 -1.70 -10.92
CA VAL A 298 -14.13 -2.24 -11.61
C VAL A 298 -13.24 -1.10 -12.09
N ASN A 299 -11.95 -1.19 -11.75
CA ASN A 299 -10.94 -0.29 -12.26
C ASN A 299 -10.07 -1.05 -13.27
N LEU A 300 -10.30 -0.81 -14.55
CA LEU A 300 -9.54 -1.41 -15.64
C LEU A 300 -8.18 -0.71 -15.74
N ILE A 301 -7.10 -1.48 -15.58
CA ILE A 301 -5.73 -0.98 -15.62
C ILE A 301 -5.10 -1.38 -16.95
N PRO A 302 -4.89 -0.45 -17.88
CA PRO A 302 -4.07 -0.74 -19.05
C PRO A 302 -2.71 -1.26 -18.61
N PHE A 303 -2.30 -2.44 -19.06
CA PHE A 303 -1.05 -3.04 -18.64
C PHE A 303 0.15 -2.14 -18.94
N ASN A 304 1.06 -2.03 -17.99
CA ASN A 304 2.30 -1.28 -18.14
C ASN A 304 3.46 -2.27 -18.23
N PRO A 305 4.08 -2.44 -19.42
CA PRO A 305 5.17 -3.38 -19.61
C PRO A 305 6.37 -3.06 -18.73
N PHE A 306 7.11 -4.08 -18.34
CA PHE A 306 8.38 -3.99 -17.62
C PHE A 306 9.39 -4.98 -18.21
N PRO A 307 10.70 -4.80 -17.98
CA PRO A 307 11.71 -5.69 -18.54
C PRO A 307 11.49 -7.16 -18.17
N GLY A 308 11.53 -8.05 -19.15
CA GLY A 308 11.38 -9.50 -18.98
C GLY A 308 9.92 -10.01 -18.99
N THR A 309 8.91 -9.15 -19.07
CA THR A 309 7.52 -9.60 -19.25
C THR A 309 7.22 -10.01 -20.69
N ALA A 310 6.44 -11.10 -20.84
CA ALA A 310 5.89 -11.51 -22.14
C ALA A 310 4.52 -10.89 -22.45
N TYR A 311 3.88 -10.25 -21.44
CA TYR A 311 2.55 -9.66 -21.60
C TYR A 311 2.60 -8.35 -22.39
N ARG A 312 1.49 -8.05 -23.06
CA ARG A 312 1.26 -6.81 -23.79
C ARG A 312 0.01 -6.11 -23.27
N ARG A 313 -0.02 -4.81 -23.45
CA ARG A 313 -1.20 -4.00 -23.15
C ARG A 313 -2.29 -4.27 -24.18
N SER A 314 -3.51 -4.49 -23.72
CA SER A 314 -4.70 -4.57 -24.58
C SER A 314 -4.88 -3.28 -25.40
N PRO A 315 -5.33 -3.37 -26.65
CA PRO A 315 -5.69 -2.21 -27.45
C PRO A 315 -6.73 -1.32 -26.75
N THR A 316 -6.61 0.00 -26.92
CA THR A 316 -7.50 0.98 -26.27
C THR A 316 -8.97 0.72 -26.59
N GLU A 317 -9.26 0.32 -27.83
CA GLU A 317 -10.60 -0.02 -28.27
C GLU A 317 -11.16 -1.26 -27.55
N THR A 318 -10.33 -2.29 -27.34
CA THR A 318 -10.71 -3.49 -26.57
C THR A 318 -11.03 -3.13 -25.13
N ILE A 319 -10.19 -2.30 -24.48
CA ILE A 319 -10.44 -1.80 -23.13
C ILE A 319 -11.75 -0.99 -23.09
N GLY A 320 -11.99 -0.15 -24.08
CA GLY A 320 -13.22 0.62 -24.21
C GLY A 320 -14.47 -0.27 -24.31
N ARG A 321 -14.47 -1.26 -25.19
CA ARG A 321 -15.57 -2.22 -25.33
C ARG A 321 -15.82 -3.02 -24.06
N PHE A 322 -14.75 -3.45 -23.37
CA PHE A 322 -14.83 -4.18 -22.11
C PHE A 322 -15.47 -3.31 -21.01
N ARG A 323 -15.03 -2.06 -20.87
CA ARG A 323 -15.62 -1.08 -19.94
C ARG A 323 -17.10 -0.85 -20.24
N ASP A 324 -17.44 -0.61 -21.50
CA ASP A 324 -18.82 -0.28 -21.93
C ASP A 324 -19.75 -1.46 -21.70
N TYR A 325 -19.26 -2.70 -21.94
CA TYR A 325 -20.00 -3.91 -21.62
C TYR A 325 -20.35 -3.99 -20.12
N LEU A 326 -19.37 -3.79 -19.22
CA LEU A 326 -19.60 -3.82 -17.78
C LEU A 326 -20.62 -2.75 -17.35
N ASN A 327 -20.45 -1.51 -17.84
CA ASN A 327 -21.34 -0.39 -17.50
C ASN A 327 -22.79 -0.64 -17.97
N THR A 328 -22.98 -1.19 -19.17
CA THR A 328 -24.31 -1.51 -19.69
C THR A 328 -24.98 -2.70 -18.98
N HIS A 329 -24.18 -3.53 -18.26
CA HIS A 329 -24.67 -4.68 -17.48
C HIS A 329 -24.65 -4.45 -15.96
N GLY A 330 -24.71 -3.19 -15.54
CA GLY A 330 -24.93 -2.82 -14.12
C GLY A 330 -23.69 -2.85 -13.23
N VAL A 331 -22.49 -2.98 -13.81
CA VAL A 331 -21.23 -2.93 -13.05
C VAL A 331 -20.45 -1.67 -13.41
N THR A 332 -20.32 -0.73 -12.47
CA THR A 332 -19.56 0.50 -12.72
C THR A 332 -18.11 0.21 -13.03
N ALA A 333 -17.66 0.54 -14.24
CA ALA A 333 -16.28 0.34 -14.67
C ALA A 333 -15.63 1.64 -15.14
N THR A 334 -14.39 1.85 -14.70
CA THR A 334 -13.54 3.00 -15.10
C THR A 334 -12.23 2.49 -15.68
N VAL A 335 -11.60 3.30 -16.51
CA VAL A 335 -10.26 2.99 -17.04
C VAL A 335 -9.25 3.91 -16.36
N ARG A 336 -8.24 3.32 -15.73
CA ARG A 336 -7.16 4.05 -15.07
C ARG A 336 -6.25 4.70 -16.12
N ARG A 337 -5.98 5.97 -15.93
CA ARG A 337 -4.94 6.66 -16.72
C ARG A 337 -3.56 6.24 -16.22
N THR A 338 -2.68 5.80 -17.13
CA THR A 338 -1.27 5.58 -16.80
C THR A 338 -0.63 6.91 -16.42
N ARG A 339 0.11 6.93 -15.31
CA ARG A 339 0.87 8.06 -14.80
C ARG A 339 2.32 7.63 -14.54
N GLY A 340 3.28 8.52 -14.78
CA GLY A 340 4.69 8.26 -14.54
C GLY A 340 5.26 7.09 -15.33
N GLY A 341 4.72 6.80 -16.53
CA GLY A 341 5.19 5.69 -17.35
C GLY A 341 6.62 5.90 -17.88
N ASP A 342 7.06 7.14 -18.02
CA ASP A 342 8.40 7.55 -18.43
C ASP A 342 9.48 7.34 -17.34
N ILE A 343 9.07 7.12 -16.11
CA ILE A 343 9.94 6.87 -14.95
C ILE A 343 9.66 5.51 -14.28
N ASP A 344 8.99 4.58 -14.96
CA ASP A 344 8.58 3.27 -14.43
C ASP A 344 7.85 3.36 -13.08
N ALA A 345 6.95 4.36 -12.95
CA ALA A 345 6.18 4.59 -11.73
C ALA A 345 4.72 4.12 -11.82
N ALA A 346 4.32 3.53 -12.94
CA ALA A 346 2.96 3.04 -13.12
C ALA A 346 2.70 1.74 -12.34
N CYS A 347 1.41 1.42 -12.14
CA CYS A 347 1.01 0.21 -11.44
C CYS A 347 1.60 -1.05 -12.09
N GLY A 348 2.16 -1.93 -11.26
CA GLY A 348 2.81 -3.17 -11.67
C GLY A 348 4.29 -3.01 -12.07
N GLN A 349 4.82 -1.79 -12.22
CA GLN A 349 6.20 -1.53 -12.62
C GLN A 349 7.17 -1.35 -11.45
N LEU A 350 6.69 -1.15 -10.22
CA LEU A 350 7.57 -0.91 -9.09
C LEU A 350 8.49 -2.09 -8.83
N ALA A 351 9.77 -1.84 -8.84
CA ALA A 351 10.77 -2.88 -8.79
C ALA A 351 11.76 -2.74 -7.61
N GLY A 352 12.01 -1.57 -7.10
CA GLY A 352 12.93 -1.36 -5.98
C GLY A 352 14.31 -2.00 -6.17
N LYS A 353 14.94 -2.37 -5.04
CA LYS A 353 16.12 -3.26 -5.01
C LYS A 353 15.84 -4.38 -4.02
N VAL A 354 15.56 -5.57 -4.52
CA VAL A 354 15.13 -6.71 -3.71
C VAL A 354 16.07 -7.88 -3.91
N GLN A 355 16.61 -8.40 -2.82
CA GLN A 355 17.25 -9.72 -2.82
C GLN A 355 16.26 -10.74 -2.33
N ASP A 356 15.83 -11.64 -3.20
CA ASP A 356 14.84 -12.66 -2.91
C ASP A 356 15.33 -13.63 -1.82
N ARG A 357 14.51 -13.83 -0.81
CA ARG A 357 14.68 -14.81 0.28
C ARG A 357 13.58 -15.86 0.26
N THR A 358 12.74 -15.85 -0.75
CA THR A 358 11.57 -16.72 -0.82
C THR A 358 12.01 -18.15 -1.05
N THR A 359 11.80 -19.02 -0.09
CA THR A 359 11.97 -20.47 -0.24
C THR A 359 10.69 -21.13 -0.76
N VAL A 360 9.52 -20.50 -0.54
CA VAL A 360 8.20 -20.96 -0.97
C VAL A 360 7.34 -19.79 -1.38
N ARG A 361 6.77 -19.82 -2.58
CA ARG A 361 5.84 -18.81 -3.09
C ARG A 361 4.43 -19.03 -2.53
N LEU A 362 3.73 -17.94 -2.16
CA LEU A 362 2.37 -17.96 -1.57
C LEU A 362 1.28 -18.40 -2.57
N GLY A 363 1.47 -19.13 -3.53
CA GLY A 363 0.51 -19.70 -4.48
C GLY A 363 0.86 -21.15 -4.81
N SER A 364 1.98 -21.67 -4.29
CA SER A 364 2.32 -23.07 -4.44
C SER A 364 1.48 -23.96 -3.50
N LYS A 365 1.10 -25.15 -3.93
CA LYS A 365 0.34 -26.11 -3.11
C LYS A 365 1.10 -26.57 -1.86
N THR A 366 2.40 -26.42 -1.82
CA THR A 366 3.29 -26.74 -0.70
C THR A 366 3.64 -25.48 0.05
N MET A 367 2.90 -25.16 1.10
CA MET A 367 3.21 -24.01 1.95
C MET A 367 3.57 -24.43 3.36
N THR A 368 4.82 -24.14 3.73
CA THR A 368 5.15 -23.77 5.09
C THR A 368 5.68 -22.34 5.04
N VAL A 369 4.83 -21.37 5.35
CA VAL A 369 5.31 -20.00 5.57
C VAL A 369 5.97 -20.02 6.94
N ALA A 370 7.26 -20.05 6.98
CA ALA A 370 8.00 -19.57 8.12
C ALA A 370 7.86 -18.05 8.14
N VAL A 371 6.76 -17.54 8.64
CA VAL A 371 6.69 -16.18 9.16
C VAL A 371 7.46 -16.25 10.47
N GLN A 372 8.76 -16.06 10.40
CA GLN A 372 9.54 -15.81 11.60
C GLN A 372 9.08 -14.46 12.15
N ALA A 373 8.67 -14.53 13.42
CA ALA A 373 8.18 -13.47 14.29
C ALA A 373 9.11 -12.23 14.34
#